data_14a9e865e4ebc560dd7d299b5ef15ed5
#
_entry.id   14a9e865e4ebc560dd7d299b5ef15ed5
#
_cell.length_a   1.000
_cell.length_b   1.000
_cell.length_c   1.000
_cell.angle_alpha   90.00
_cell.angle_beta   90.00
_cell.angle_gamma   90.00
#
_symmetry.space_group_name_H-M   'P 1'
#
loop_
_entity.id
_entity.type
_entity.pdbx_description
1 polymer ?
#
loop_
_entity_poly.entity_id
_entity_poly.type
_entity_poly.pdbx_seq_one_letter_code
_entity_poly.pdbx_strand_id
1 'polypeptide(L)'
;MFSPDELLNSGNSFVSYFGYDHTGKKVRGQTDINRYFNEFDENGNYRRFVGAFAPTYIAGFLMDKFAFNDIVFNVGVRVDVFDANQPVLKDPYLFYNARTVAEARDLAATDPTQYGWVDIPEAMGDDYTVYVNDVNNPSAINGYRIGTDWYNADGVQVEDPKVLRGATGIQPWLLNPGQETPSADAFEDYKAQVNVMPRVAFSFPISDEASFFAHYDILTKRPTSGFRFDPFEYQFINSRNAIINNANLRPETTVDYELGFQQVLTKTSSLKISAFYREQRNQVQLLNVFEAYPATYRTFGNRDFGTVKGMTISYDMRRTGNLRMTAAYTLQFADGTGSDATSAAALVQAGLPNLRTITPYSFDQRHAFAITADYRYGEGEDYNGPVIGGFNLLENTGINIVTNIYSGSPYSNQTFITDEGIGTLNAGLNGTLNGSRLPWNYRLDLQVDRTFNIEFGKDENKKKVTFLNVYVRVVNLFNQFNVLNVYRATGNWDDDGYLAAAASQTSIQNQLDEQAFRDYYTMKIQNPFNISAPRTIRLGVKFDF
;
A
#
# COMPACT_ATOMS: atom_id res chain seq x y z
N MET A 1 26.21 -1.67 29.85
CA MET A 1 25.47 -1.77 28.57
C MET A 1 24.10 -2.36 28.93
N PHE A 2 23.04 -1.86 28.33
CA PHE A 2 21.67 -2.38 28.59
C PHE A 2 21.54 -3.81 28.07
N SER A 3 20.81 -4.65 28.80
CA SER A 3 20.41 -5.99 28.34
C SER A 3 19.31 -5.89 27.26
N PRO A 4 19.07 -6.94 26.46
CA PRO A 4 17.99 -6.95 25.49
C PRO A 4 16.61 -6.64 26.11
N ASP A 5 16.29 -7.22 27.28
CA ASP A 5 15.00 -7.00 27.94
C ASP A 5 14.82 -5.57 28.45
N GLU A 6 15.89 -4.91 28.93
CA GLU A 6 15.85 -3.48 29.27
C GLU A 6 15.56 -2.62 28.05
N LEU A 7 16.11 -2.96 26.87
CA LEU A 7 15.85 -2.27 25.62
C LEU A 7 14.44 -2.50 25.10
N LEU A 8 13.84 -3.65 25.38
CA LEU A 8 12.45 -3.97 25.04
C LEU A 8 11.42 -3.24 25.94
N ASN A 9 11.86 -2.76 27.13
CA ASN A 9 11.12 -1.85 28.01
C ASN A 9 9.64 -2.25 28.19
N SER A 10 9.38 -3.47 28.61
CA SER A 10 8.02 -3.98 28.88
C SER A 10 7.01 -3.76 27.73
N GLY A 11 7.46 -3.84 26.49
CA GLY A 11 6.62 -3.68 25.30
C GLY A 11 6.70 -2.32 24.61
N ASN A 12 7.42 -1.34 25.17
CA ASN A 12 7.70 -0.05 24.55
C ASN A 12 9.17 0.02 24.12
N SER A 13 9.55 -0.78 23.15
CA SER A 13 10.94 -0.92 22.71
C SER A 13 11.63 0.42 22.41
N PHE A 14 12.81 0.63 23.00
CA PHE A 14 13.65 1.79 22.71
C PHE A 14 14.43 1.65 21.41
N VAL A 15 14.69 0.42 20.96
CA VAL A 15 15.41 0.12 19.72
C VAL A 15 14.79 -1.07 19.00
N SER A 16 14.84 -1.03 17.69
CA SER A 16 14.45 -2.15 16.83
C SER A 16 15.68 -2.63 16.07
N TYR A 17 15.99 -3.92 16.13
CA TYR A 17 17.12 -4.51 15.43
C TYR A 17 16.72 -5.85 14.78
N PHE A 18 17.21 -6.05 13.56
CA PHE A 18 17.01 -7.28 12.78
C PHE A 18 18.34 -7.66 12.14
N GLY A 19 18.80 -8.87 12.37
CA GLY A 19 20.12 -9.32 11.90
C GLY A 19 21.30 -8.76 12.67
N TYR A 20 21.04 -8.13 13.81
CA TYR A 20 22.03 -7.64 14.76
C TYR A 20 21.61 -8.04 16.18
N ASP A 21 22.56 -8.13 17.09
CA ASP A 21 22.27 -8.23 18.52
C ASP A 21 22.10 -6.84 19.15
N HIS A 22 21.72 -6.81 20.44
CA HIS A 22 21.51 -5.58 21.20
C HIS A 22 22.77 -4.71 21.34
N THR A 23 23.95 -5.25 21.03
CA THR A 23 25.23 -4.51 21.04
C THR A 23 25.57 -3.92 19.66
N GLY A 24 24.74 -4.20 18.64
CA GLY A 24 24.97 -3.79 17.25
C GLY A 24 25.88 -4.74 16.47
N LYS A 25 26.23 -5.91 17.03
CA LYS A 25 27.01 -6.92 16.32
C LYS A 25 26.09 -7.73 15.39
N LYS A 26 26.53 -7.89 14.14
CA LYS A 26 25.80 -8.64 13.12
C LYS A 26 25.64 -10.10 13.52
N VAL A 27 24.42 -10.59 13.47
CA VAL A 27 24.08 -12.01 13.69
C VAL A 27 23.60 -12.65 12.38
N ARG A 28 23.76 -13.96 12.25
CA ARG A 28 23.38 -14.73 11.06
C ARG A 28 22.27 -15.72 11.41
N GLY A 29 21.46 -16.06 10.43
CA GLY A 29 20.36 -17.01 10.55
C GLY A 29 18.99 -16.33 10.55
N GLN A 30 17.97 -17.15 10.39
CA GLN A 30 16.58 -16.73 10.50
C GLN A 30 16.21 -16.48 11.97
N THR A 31 15.13 -15.74 12.18
CA THR A 31 14.53 -15.62 13.50
C THR A 31 14.03 -16.98 13.98
N ASP A 32 14.42 -17.37 15.18
CA ASP A 32 14.08 -18.64 15.81
C ASP A 32 13.40 -18.35 17.15
N ILE A 33 12.19 -18.87 17.30
CA ILE A 33 11.37 -18.69 18.50
C ILE A 33 12.06 -19.22 19.74
N ASN A 34 12.66 -20.43 19.67
CA ASN A 34 13.35 -21.03 20.81
C ASN A 34 14.56 -20.20 21.22
N ARG A 35 15.34 -19.72 20.26
CA ARG A 35 16.47 -18.84 20.54
C ARG A 35 16.04 -17.52 21.15
N TYR A 36 14.94 -16.95 20.67
CA TYR A 36 14.43 -15.71 21.21
C TYR A 36 13.98 -15.83 22.66
N PHE A 37 13.24 -16.88 23.00
CA PHE A 37 12.67 -17.05 24.34
C PHE A 37 13.58 -17.79 25.32
N ASN A 38 14.54 -18.62 24.88
CA ASN A 38 15.27 -19.56 25.73
C ASN A 38 16.80 -19.46 25.64
N GLU A 39 17.38 -18.61 24.75
CA GLU A 39 18.84 -18.47 24.68
C GLU A 39 19.33 -17.35 25.61
N PHE A 40 20.31 -17.69 26.47
CA PHE A 40 20.92 -16.78 27.43
C PHE A 40 22.36 -16.43 27.04
N ASP A 41 22.82 -15.28 27.48
CA ASP A 41 24.23 -14.86 27.42
C ASP A 41 25.02 -15.41 28.62
N GLU A 42 26.33 -15.09 28.68
CA GLU A 42 27.23 -15.52 29.74
C GLU A 42 26.86 -14.94 31.12
N ASN A 43 26.06 -13.87 31.15
CA ASN A 43 25.62 -13.20 32.38
C ASN A 43 24.21 -13.64 32.81
N GLY A 44 23.58 -14.59 32.09
CA GLY A 44 22.23 -15.07 32.37
C GLY A 44 21.10 -14.18 31.84
N ASN A 45 21.38 -13.18 30.98
CA ASN A 45 20.37 -12.38 30.33
C ASN A 45 19.90 -13.06 29.04
N TYR A 46 18.62 -12.93 28.73
CA TYR A 46 18.10 -13.36 27.41
C TYR A 46 18.83 -12.66 26.27
N ARG A 47 19.18 -13.40 25.25
CA ARG A 47 19.80 -12.83 24.03
C ARG A 47 18.82 -12.16 23.12
N ARG A 48 17.54 -12.52 23.16
CA ARG A 48 16.47 -12.01 22.29
C ARG A 48 16.89 -11.99 20.81
N PHE A 49 17.28 -13.16 20.34
CA PHE A 49 17.81 -13.31 18.98
C PHE A 49 16.73 -13.00 17.94
N VAL A 50 16.99 -12.01 17.06
CA VAL A 50 16.15 -11.66 15.92
C VAL A 50 17.00 -11.70 14.66
N GLY A 51 16.73 -12.67 13.79
CA GLY A 51 17.45 -12.85 12.52
C GLY A 51 17.13 -11.77 11.51
N ALA A 52 17.94 -11.68 10.46
CA ALA A 52 17.67 -10.81 9.33
C ALA A 52 16.48 -11.36 8.50
N PHE A 53 15.65 -10.46 7.98
CA PHE A 53 14.66 -10.84 6.98
C PHE A 53 15.37 -11.15 5.65
N ALA A 54 15.30 -12.41 5.21
CA ALA A 54 16.02 -12.92 4.04
C ALA A 54 15.09 -13.76 3.16
N PRO A 55 14.08 -13.15 2.51
CA PRO A 55 13.16 -13.87 1.65
C PRO A 55 13.87 -14.38 0.39
N THR A 56 13.41 -15.51 -0.13
CA THR A 56 13.83 -16.07 -1.41
C THR A 56 12.80 -15.75 -2.48
N TYR A 57 13.26 -15.27 -3.62
CA TYR A 57 12.41 -14.98 -4.77
C TYR A 57 13.06 -15.51 -6.03
N ILE A 58 12.35 -16.40 -6.73
CA ILE A 58 12.78 -16.98 -8.00
C ILE A 58 11.67 -16.73 -9.01
N ALA A 59 12.04 -16.27 -10.20
CA ALA A 59 11.10 -16.03 -11.28
C ALA A 59 11.63 -16.51 -12.62
N GLY A 60 10.76 -17.10 -13.41
CA GLY A 60 11.03 -17.48 -14.78
C GLY A 60 9.87 -17.09 -15.70
N PHE A 61 10.15 -16.82 -16.96
CA PHE A 61 9.11 -16.57 -17.94
C PHE A 61 9.46 -17.19 -19.28
N LEU A 62 8.41 -17.55 -20.01
CA LEU A 62 8.47 -17.96 -21.40
C LEU A 62 7.43 -17.15 -22.18
N MET A 63 7.82 -16.59 -23.31
CA MET A 63 6.92 -15.82 -24.15
C MET A 63 7.23 -16.13 -25.62
N ASP A 64 6.17 -16.33 -26.39
CA ASP A 64 6.23 -16.53 -27.83
C ASP A 64 5.46 -15.42 -28.55
N LYS A 65 6.02 -14.97 -29.67
CA LYS A 65 5.40 -14.00 -30.56
C LYS A 65 5.29 -14.62 -31.96
N PHE A 66 4.07 -14.85 -32.38
CA PHE A 66 3.80 -15.41 -33.71
C PHE A 66 2.71 -14.62 -34.43
N ALA A 67 2.70 -14.70 -35.73
CA ALA A 67 1.68 -14.11 -36.59
C ALA A 67 0.90 -15.23 -37.29
N PHE A 68 -0.41 -15.07 -37.32
CA PHE A 68 -1.31 -15.90 -38.10
C PHE A 68 -2.13 -14.99 -39.02
N ASN A 69 -1.86 -15.06 -40.32
CA ASN A 69 -2.30 -14.05 -41.29
C ASN A 69 -1.84 -12.65 -40.80
N ASP A 70 -2.77 -11.73 -40.65
CA ASP A 70 -2.50 -10.34 -40.21
C ASP A 70 -2.57 -10.15 -38.70
N ILE A 71 -2.93 -11.20 -37.94
CA ILE A 71 -3.03 -11.11 -36.48
C ILE A 71 -1.69 -11.47 -35.85
N VAL A 72 -1.17 -10.60 -35.02
CA VAL A 72 0.04 -10.83 -34.22
C VAL A 72 -0.35 -11.17 -32.80
N PHE A 73 0.08 -12.34 -32.34
CA PHE A 73 -0.10 -12.82 -30.97
C PHE A 73 1.20 -12.72 -30.17
N ASN A 74 1.08 -12.31 -28.92
CA ASN A 74 2.10 -12.48 -27.89
C ASN A 74 1.47 -13.29 -26.76
N VAL A 75 1.92 -14.52 -26.59
CA VAL A 75 1.41 -15.43 -25.56
C VAL A 75 2.56 -15.84 -24.68
N GLY A 76 2.36 -15.75 -23.38
CA GLY A 76 3.41 -16.10 -22.44
C GLY A 76 2.88 -16.50 -21.08
N VAL A 77 3.77 -17.02 -20.29
CA VAL A 77 3.54 -17.34 -18.90
C VAL A 77 4.77 -16.94 -18.09
N ARG A 78 4.52 -16.32 -16.95
CA ARG A 78 5.52 -16.07 -15.92
C ARG A 78 5.16 -16.89 -14.69
N VAL A 79 6.15 -17.51 -14.08
CA VAL A 79 6.01 -18.23 -12.81
C VAL A 79 6.94 -17.60 -11.81
N ASP A 80 6.38 -17.16 -10.70
CA ASP A 80 7.11 -16.59 -9.57
C ASP A 80 6.95 -17.51 -8.36
N VAL A 81 8.07 -17.84 -7.72
CA VAL A 81 8.13 -18.55 -6.45
C VAL A 81 8.61 -17.56 -5.40
N PHE A 82 7.79 -17.31 -4.41
CA PHE A 82 8.11 -16.45 -3.28
C PHE A 82 8.08 -17.25 -1.99
N ASP A 83 9.18 -17.23 -1.26
CA ASP A 83 9.33 -17.79 0.08
C ASP A 83 9.76 -16.66 1.03
N ALA A 84 8.90 -16.36 2.01
CA ALA A 84 9.22 -15.35 3.02
C ALA A 84 10.35 -15.78 3.96
N ASN A 85 10.65 -17.11 4.01
CA ASN A 85 11.74 -17.70 4.76
C ASN A 85 11.74 -17.27 6.25
N GLN A 86 10.59 -17.43 6.92
CA GLN A 86 10.37 -17.00 8.30
C GLN A 86 9.25 -17.82 8.96
N PRO A 87 9.22 -17.88 10.30
CA PRO A 87 8.15 -18.56 11.02
C PRO A 87 6.79 -17.90 10.77
N VAL A 88 5.75 -18.71 10.69
CA VAL A 88 4.35 -18.29 10.64
C VAL A 88 3.52 -19.07 11.65
N LEU A 89 2.48 -18.48 12.22
CA LEU A 89 1.58 -19.19 13.11
C LEU A 89 0.87 -20.33 12.35
N LYS A 90 0.86 -21.54 12.95
CA LYS A 90 0.08 -22.68 12.43
C LYS A 90 -1.40 -22.38 12.51
N ASP A 91 -1.81 -21.77 13.59
CA ASP A 91 -3.20 -21.47 13.90
C ASP A 91 -3.31 -20.02 14.40
N PRO A 92 -4.01 -19.13 13.69
CA PRO A 92 -4.16 -17.75 14.10
C PRO A 92 -4.93 -17.54 15.42
N TYR A 93 -5.63 -18.56 15.90
CA TYR A 93 -6.37 -18.51 17.17
C TYR A 93 -5.57 -19.03 18.36
N LEU A 94 -4.39 -19.66 18.15
CA LEU A 94 -3.63 -20.30 19.20
C LEU A 94 -2.14 -19.95 19.14
N PHE A 95 -1.63 -19.33 20.19
CA PHE A 95 -0.19 -19.08 20.35
C PHE A 95 0.50 -20.16 21.21
N TYR A 96 -0.29 -21.09 21.73
CA TYR A 96 0.14 -22.24 22.53
C TYR A 96 -0.52 -23.49 21.99
N ASN A 97 0.17 -24.62 22.13
CA ASN A 97 -0.37 -25.88 21.68
C ASN A 97 -1.55 -26.31 22.55
N ALA A 98 -2.65 -26.63 21.90
CA ALA A 98 -3.85 -27.16 22.52
C ALA A 98 -4.11 -28.59 22.07
N ARG A 99 -4.80 -29.35 22.89
CA ARG A 99 -5.18 -30.74 22.60
C ARG A 99 -6.18 -30.82 21.47
N THR A 100 -5.99 -31.84 20.67
CA THR A 100 -6.95 -32.26 19.66
C THR A 100 -7.99 -33.23 20.27
N VAL A 101 -9.08 -33.46 19.54
CA VAL A 101 -10.09 -34.45 19.89
C VAL A 101 -9.48 -35.85 20.03
N ALA A 102 -8.55 -36.24 19.13
CA ALA A 102 -7.84 -37.50 19.22
C ALA A 102 -7.08 -37.64 20.55
N GLU A 103 -6.29 -36.60 20.90
CA GLU A 103 -5.52 -36.61 22.18
C GLU A 103 -6.43 -36.61 23.43
N ALA A 104 -7.58 -35.89 23.34
CA ALA A 104 -8.55 -35.86 24.43
C ALA A 104 -9.23 -37.22 24.65
N ARG A 105 -9.60 -37.91 23.57
CA ARG A 105 -10.15 -39.28 23.61
C ARG A 105 -9.15 -40.29 24.16
N ASP A 106 -7.89 -40.15 23.74
CA ASP A 106 -6.80 -41.04 24.24
C ASP A 106 -6.57 -40.87 25.73
N LEU A 107 -6.58 -39.64 26.24
CA LEU A 107 -6.49 -39.36 27.67
C LEU A 107 -7.67 -39.95 28.44
N ALA A 108 -8.89 -39.81 27.98
CA ALA A 108 -10.08 -40.37 28.62
C ALA A 108 -10.06 -41.89 28.62
N ALA A 109 -9.54 -42.51 27.57
CA ALA A 109 -9.38 -43.97 27.50
C ALA A 109 -8.24 -44.50 28.42
N THR A 110 -7.14 -43.74 28.56
CA THR A 110 -5.96 -44.13 29.32
C THR A 110 -6.14 -43.93 30.82
N ASP A 111 -6.77 -42.81 31.22
CA ASP A 111 -7.05 -42.49 32.64
C ASP A 111 -8.50 -42.00 32.82
N PRO A 112 -9.47 -42.93 32.85
CA PRO A 112 -10.89 -42.56 33.00
C PRO A 112 -11.20 -42.02 34.41
N THR A 113 -10.31 -42.19 35.39
CA THR A 113 -10.52 -41.68 36.75
C THR A 113 -10.30 -40.15 36.75
N GLN A 114 -9.30 -39.68 36.06
CA GLN A 114 -8.96 -38.27 35.98
C GLN A 114 -9.77 -37.55 34.88
N TYR A 115 -9.99 -38.20 33.73
CA TYR A 115 -10.58 -37.61 32.53
C TYR A 115 -11.99 -38.14 32.20
N GLY A 116 -12.69 -38.76 33.16
CA GLY A 116 -14.04 -39.27 32.95
C GLY A 116 -15.10 -38.22 32.67
N TRP A 117 -14.76 -36.94 32.77
CA TRP A 117 -15.58 -35.82 32.37
C TRP A 117 -15.50 -35.50 30.84
N VAL A 118 -14.58 -36.13 30.12
CA VAL A 118 -14.39 -35.96 28.70
C VAL A 118 -15.43 -36.75 27.96
N ASP A 119 -16.44 -36.05 27.47
CA ASP A 119 -17.50 -36.59 26.61
C ASP A 119 -17.49 -35.86 25.26
N ILE A 120 -17.10 -36.57 24.19
CA ILE A 120 -16.88 -36.00 22.88
C ILE A 120 -17.82 -36.67 21.87
N PRO A 121 -18.71 -35.93 21.20
CA PRO A 121 -19.58 -36.46 20.17
C PRO A 121 -18.80 -37.18 19.06
N GLU A 122 -19.35 -38.30 18.58
CA GLU A 122 -18.74 -39.12 17.51
C GLU A 122 -18.51 -38.33 16.22
N ALA A 123 -19.33 -37.30 15.96
CA ALA A 123 -19.21 -36.45 14.78
C ALA A 123 -17.99 -35.53 14.78
N MET A 124 -17.33 -35.35 15.92
CA MET A 124 -16.12 -34.49 15.99
C MET A 124 -14.91 -35.22 15.44
N GLY A 125 -14.28 -34.65 14.43
CA GLY A 125 -13.07 -35.17 13.82
C GLY A 125 -11.87 -35.12 14.75
N ASP A 126 -10.92 -36.02 14.55
CA ASP A 126 -9.74 -36.21 15.42
C ASP A 126 -8.81 -34.98 15.47
N ASP A 127 -8.82 -34.14 14.45
CA ASP A 127 -8.00 -32.95 14.29
C ASP A 127 -8.64 -31.65 14.84
N TYR A 128 -9.87 -31.74 15.40
CA TYR A 128 -10.51 -30.58 16.01
C TYR A 128 -9.81 -30.20 17.31
N THR A 129 -9.56 -28.90 17.51
CA THR A 129 -9.06 -28.36 18.77
C THR A 129 -10.17 -28.36 19.82
N VAL A 130 -9.84 -28.80 21.04
CA VAL A 130 -10.79 -28.87 22.17
C VAL A 130 -10.69 -27.61 23.01
N TYR A 131 -11.85 -27.06 23.38
CA TYR A 131 -11.99 -25.92 24.28
C TYR A 131 -12.71 -26.35 25.57
N VAL A 132 -12.22 -25.83 26.71
CA VAL A 132 -12.64 -26.25 28.07
C VAL A 132 -13.17 -25.07 28.87
N ASN A 133 -13.79 -25.37 30.00
CA ASN A 133 -14.29 -24.37 30.93
C ASN A 133 -13.19 -23.59 31.68
N ASP A 134 -12.06 -24.23 31.96
CA ASP A 134 -10.90 -23.64 32.66
C ASP A 134 -9.61 -24.23 32.09
N VAL A 135 -8.70 -23.38 31.63
CA VAL A 135 -7.42 -23.79 31.02
C VAL A 135 -6.48 -24.44 32.01
N ASN A 136 -6.54 -24.06 33.31
CA ASN A 136 -5.65 -24.57 34.36
C ASN A 136 -6.20 -25.84 35.03
N ASN A 137 -7.54 -25.94 35.18
CA ASN A 137 -8.24 -27.04 35.81
C ASN A 137 -9.45 -27.46 34.99
N PRO A 138 -9.26 -28.07 33.82
CA PRO A 138 -10.36 -28.44 32.94
C PRO A 138 -11.23 -29.54 33.59
N SER A 139 -12.53 -29.33 33.57
CA SER A 139 -13.53 -30.26 34.12
C SER A 139 -14.77 -30.41 33.22
N ALA A 140 -14.84 -29.67 32.13
CA ALA A 140 -15.88 -29.78 31.12
C ALA A 140 -15.39 -29.26 29.77
N ILE A 141 -15.90 -29.86 28.70
CA ILE A 141 -15.69 -29.36 27.33
C ILE A 141 -16.75 -28.30 27.02
N ASN A 142 -16.30 -27.15 26.56
CA ASN A 142 -17.19 -26.07 26.11
C ASN A 142 -17.43 -26.09 24.60
N GLY A 143 -16.56 -26.74 23.82
CA GLY A 143 -16.71 -26.88 22.39
C GLY A 143 -15.44 -27.23 21.64
N TYR A 144 -15.51 -27.09 20.33
CA TYR A 144 -14.46 -27.52 19.41
C TYR A 144 -14.26 -26.49 18.29
N ARG A 145 -13.12 -26.55 17.62
CA ARG A 145 -12.85 -25.71 16.42
C ARG A 145 -11.98 -26.45 15.41
N ILE A 146 -12.31 -26.24 14.15
CA ILE A 146 -11.46 -26.61 13.01
C ILE A 146 -11.36 -25.42 12.06
N GLY A 147 -10.16 -24.97 11.78
CA GLY A 147 -9.95 -23.75 10.98
C GLY A 147 -10.68 -22.54 11.58
N THR A 148 -11.70 -22.02 10.87
CA THR A 148 -12.56 -20.92 11.32
C THR A 148 -13.93 -21.37 11.84
N ASP A 149 -14.23 -22.66 11.78
CA ASP A 149 -15.52 -23.22 12.16
C ASP A 149 -15.52 -23.66 13.63
N TRP A 150 -16.52 -23.18 14.36
CA TRP A 150 -16.67 -23.41 15.79
C TRP A 150 -17.88 -24.29 16.06
N TYR A 151 -17.77 -25.10 17.09
CA TYR A 151 -18.80 -26.06 17.50
C TYR A 151 -18.99 -26.00 19.01
N ASN A 152 -20.23 -26.09 19.49
CA ASN A 152 -20.53 -26.18 20.91
C ASN A 152 -20.13 -27.56 21.48
N ALA A 153 -20.36 -27.78 22.79
CA ALA A 153 -20.02 -29.04 23.47
C ALA A 153 -20.77 -30.24 22.85
N ASP A 154 -21.98 -30.05 22.33
CA ASP A 154 -22.77 -31.09 21.69
C ASP A 154 -22.36 -31.39 20.24
N GLY A 155 -21.33 -30.72 19.74
CA GLY A 155 -20.82 -30.87 18.36
C GLY A 155 -21.66 -30.16 17.30
N VAL A 156 -22.49 -29.21 17.69
CA VAL A 156 -23.30 -28.40 16.76
C VAL A 156 -22.50 -27.15 16.37
N GLN A 157 -22.41 -26.89 15.06
CA GLN A 157 -21.72 -25.71 14.55
C GLN A 157 -22.42 -24.42 15.02
N VAL A 158 -21.65 -23.43 15.44
CA VAL A 158 -22.12 -22.15 15.95
C VAL A 158 -21.53 -20.98 15.15
N GLU A 159 -22.31 -19.96 14.91
CA GLU A 159 -21.85 -18.75 14.22
C GLU A 159 -21.10 -17.80 15.16
N ASP A 160 -21.54 -17.69 16.43
CA ASP A 160 -20.88 -16.88 17.46
C ASP A 160 -20.08 -17.76 18.42
N PRO A 161 -18.73 -17.74 18.35
CA PRO A 161 -17.88 -18.55 19.22
C PRO A 161 -17.96 -18.16 20.69
N LYS A 162 -18.60 -17.06 21.04
CA LYS A 162 -18.76 -16.62 22.43
C LYS A 162 -19.54 -17.60 23.29
N VAL A 163 -20.30 -18.50 22.69
CA VAL A 163 -20.99 -19.58 23.42
C VAL A 163 -20.00 -20.56 24.07
N LEU A 164 -18.75 -20.62 23.60
CA LEU A 164 -17.70 -21.47 24.17
C LEU A 164 -16.97 -20.82 25.33
N ARG A 165 -17.30 -19.58 25.70
CA ARG A 165 -16.58 -18.84 26.75
C ARG A 165 -16.78 -19.50 28.12
N GLY A 166 -15.66 -19.70 28.80
CA GLY A 166 -15.62 -19.95 30.24
C GLY A 166 -15.61 -18.63 31.05
N ALA A 167 -15.19 -18.68 32.28
CA ALA A 167 -15.19 -17.54 33.20
C ALA A 167 -14.28 -16.38 32.73
N THR A 168 -13.19 -16.68 32.02
CA THR A 168 -12.16 -15.71 31.61
C THR A 168 -12.03 -15.58 30.07
N GLY A 169 -13.03 -16.02 29.33
CA GLY A 169 -13.02 -16.01 27.87
C GLY A 169 -13.05 -17.40 27.25
N ILE A 170 -12.68 -17.54 25.99
CA ILE A 170 -12.52 -18.83 25.33
C ILE A 170 -11.20 -19.46 25.78
N GLN A 171 -11.26 -20.69 26.22
CA GLN A 171 -10.13 -21.40 26.85
C GLN A 171 -9.83 -22.71 26.12
N PRO A 172 -8.74 -22.76 25.34
CA PRO A 172 -8.30 -24.00 24.73
C PRO A 172 -7.78 -24.98 25.81
N TRP A 173 -7.94 -26.27 25.59
CA TRP A 173 -7.32 -27.29 26.45
C TRP A 173 -5.84 -27.40 26.11
N LEU A 174 -5.00 -26.61 26.80
CA LEU A 174 -3.57 -26.55 26.54
C LEU A 174 -2.85 -27.87 26.88
N LEU A 175 -1.83 -28.20 26.09
CA LEU A 175 -0.90 -29.28 26.40
C LEU A 175 -0.07 -28.95 27.67
N ASN A 176 0.31 -27.68 27.83
CA ASN A 176 1.04 -27.18 28.99
C ASN A 176 0.40 -25.88 29.50
N PRO A 177 -0.52 -25.96 30.50
CA PRO A 177 -1.19 -24.77 31.06
C PRO A 177 -0.26 -23.77 31.73
N GLY A 178 0.92 -24.19 32.21
CA GLY A 178 1.92 -23.33 32.86
C GLY A 178 2.87 -22.63 31.92
N GLN A 179 2.65 -22.70 30.60
CA GLN A 179 3.51 -22.07 29.63
C GLN A 179 3.22 -20.57 29.55
N GLU A 180 4.22 -19.74 29.82
CA GLU A 180 4.10 -18.27 29.82
C GLU A 180 4.44 -17.63 28.49
N THR A 181 5.20 -18.30 27.62
CA THR A 181 5.67 -17.78 26.33
C THR A 181 5.31 -18.72 25.18
N PRO A 182 5.06 -18.21 23.96
CA PRO A 182 4.81 -19.06 22.80
C PRO A 182 5.97 -20.03 22.56
N SER A 183 5.64 -21.29 22.22
CA SER A 183 6.64 -22.30 21.85
C SER A 183 6.84 -22.31 20.33
N ALA A 184 8.00 -22.84 19.89
CA ALA A 184 8.27 -23.05 18.47
C ALA A 184 7.21 -23.95 17.79
N ASP A 185 6.59 -24.86 18.56
CA ASP A 185 5.58 -25.79 18.04
C ASP A 185 4.28 -25.11 17.62
N ALA A 186 4.01 -23.87 18.08
CA ALA A 186 2.89 -23.06 17.60
C ALA A 186 3.15 -22.43 16.21
N PHE A 187 4.38 -22.56 15.72
CA PHE A 187 4.81 -21.99 14.44
C PHE A 187 5.21 -23.09 13.46
N GLU A 188 5.12 -22.77 12.18
CA GLU A 188 5.66 -23.57 11.08
C GLU A 188 6.47 -22.67 10.15
N ASP A 189 7.23 -23.27 9.24
CA ASP A 189 7.93 -22.51 8.23
C ASP A 189 6.94 -22.00 7.16
N TYR A 190 7.22 -20.82 6.60
CA TYR A 190 6.40 -20.23 5.55
C TYR A 190 6.35 -21.18 4.34
N LYS A 191 5.16 -21.48 3.86
CA LYS A 191 4.98 -22.30 2.65
C LYS A 191 5.16 -21.45 1.41
N ALA A 192 6.22 -21.74 0.65
CA ALA A 192 6.52 -21.01 -0.57
C ALA A 192 5.31 -20.91 -1.50
N GLN A 193 5.00 -19.69 -1.95
CA GLN A 193 3.87 -19.41 -2.83
C GLN A 193 4.31 -19.46 -4.29
N VAL A 194 3.65 -20.27 -5.09
CA VAL A 194 3.87 -20.36 -6.54
C VAL A 194 2.75 -19.59 -7.24
N ASN A 195 3.13 -18.55 -7.98
CA ASN A 195 2.20 -17.69 -8.70
C ASN A 195 2.41 -17.88 -10.21
N VAL A 196 1.38 -18.36 -10.89
CA VAL A 196 1.37 -18.53 -12.33
C VAL A 196 0.65 -17.34 -12.96
N MET A 197 1.34 -16.60 -13.81
CA MET A 197 0.89 -15.36 -14.41
C MET A 197 0.85 -15.49 -15.93
N PRO A 198 -0.26 -15.95 -16.50
CA PRO A 198 -0.45 -15.97 -17.93
C PRO A 198 -0.56 -14.55 -18.49
N ARG A 199 -0.05 -14.36 -19.69
CA ARG A 199 -0.13 -13.14 -20.47
C ARG A 199 -0.54 -13.45 -21.88
N VAL A 200 -1.56 -12.80 -22.37
CA VAL A 200 -2.03 -12.93 -23.74
C VAL A 200 -2.27 -11.54 -24.30
N ALA A 201 -1.60 -11.21 -25.39
CA ALA A 201 -1.88 -10.00 -26.12
C ALA A 201 -2.00 -10.32 -27.62
N PHE A 202 -2.88 -9.61 -28.30
CA PHE A 202 -2.94 -9.68 -29.74
C PHE A 202 -3.16 -8.29 -30.34
N SER A 203 -2.68 -8.12 -31.55
CA SER A 203 -2.95 -6.95 -32.38
C SER A 203 -3.37 -7.39 -33.78
N PHE A 204 -4.32 -6.65 -34.31
CA PHE A 204 -4.91 -6.89 -35.62
C PHE A 204 -4.94 -5.59 -36.41
N PRO A 205 -4.24 -5.51 -37.56
CA PRO A 205 -4.34 -4.36 -38.46
C PRO A 205 -5.71 -4.39 -39.15
N ILE A 206 -6.49 -3.35 -38.98
CA ILE A 206 -7.77 -3.15 -39.68
C ILE A 206 -7.51 -2.57 -41.07
N SER A 207 -6.46 -1.74 -41.18
CA SER A 207 -5.96 -1.14 -42.40
C SER A 207 -4.48 -0.80 -42.26
N ASP A 208 -3.86 -0.25 -43.30
CA ASP A 208 -2.47 0.25 -43.24
C ASP A 208 -2.27 1.37 -42.21
N GLU A 209 -3.34 2.04 -41.82
CA GLU A 209 -3.30 3.17 -40.88
C GLU A 209 -3.95 2.88 -39.52
N ALA A 210 -4.64 1.74 -39.38
CA ALA A 210 -5.44 1.43 -38.20
C ALA A 210 -5.15 0.03 -37.66
N SER A 211 -4.97 -0.07 -36.35
CA SER A 211 -4.82 -1.36 -35.66
C SER A 211 -5.67 -1.42 -34.40
N PHE A 212 -6.26 -2.60 -34.18
CA PHE A 212 -6.88 -2.97 -32.93
C PHE A 212 -5.87 -3.77 -32.10
N PHE A 213 -5.91 -3.64 -30.78
CA PHE A 213 -5.13 -4.47 -29.86
C PHE A 213 -5.94 -4.78 -28.61
N ALA A 214 -5.66 -5.92 -28.00
CA ALA A 214 -6.14 -6.27 -26.68
C ALA A 214 -5.09 -7.05 -25.93
N HIS A 215 -5.11 -6.94 -24.59
CA HIS A 215 -4.31 -7.80 -23.74
C HIS A 215 -5.05 -8.22 -22.49
N TYR A 216 -4.59 -9.36 -21.95
CA TYR A 216 -4.99 -9.94 -20.69
C TYR A 216 -3.74 -10.36 -19.94
N ASP A 217 -3.57 -9.83 -18.73
CA ASP A 217 -2.44 -10.12 -17.87
C ASP A 217 -2.88 -10.47 -16.46
N ILE A 218 -2.21 -11.44 -15.84
CA ILE A 218 -2.24 -11.63 -14.39
C ILE A 218 -0.91 -11.16 -13.82
N LEU A 219 -0.96 -10.29 -12.81
CA LEU A 219 0.19 -9.71 -12.14
C LEU A 219 0.09 -9.99 -10.64
N THR A 220 1.21 -10.29 -9.99
CA THR A 220 1.27 -10.46 -8.54
C THR A 220 2.25 -9.49 -7.91
N LYS A 221 1.91 -9.02 -6.71
CA LYS A 221 2.75 -8.18 -5.88
C LYS A 221 3.00 -8.87 -4.55
N ARG A 222 4.24 -9.23 -4.29
CA ARG A 222 4.65 -9.87 -3.03
C ARG A 222 4.47 -8.94 -1.83
N PRO A 223 4.22 -9.50 -0.61
CA PRO A 223 4.17 -8.73 0.62
C PRO A 223 5.47 -7.96 0.87
N THR A 224 5.36 -6.79 1.47
CA THR A 224 6.52 -5.96 1.80
C THR A 224 7.21 -6.45 3.08
N SER A 225 8.46 -6.03 3.29
CA SER A 225 9.23 -6.34 4.52
C SER A 225 8.61 -5.77 5.80
N GLY A 226 7.63 -4.86 5.68
CA GLY A 226 6.89 -4.32 6.83
C GLY A 226 6.01 -5.35 7.54
N PHE A 227 5.69 -6.47 6.87
CA PHE A 227 4.87 -7.55 7.45
C PHE A 227 5.70 -8.75 7.93
N ARG A 228 7.00 -8.57 8.16
CA ARG A 228 7.88 -9.64 8.65
C ARG A 228 7.51 -10.10 10.04
N PHE A 229 7.87 -11.34 10.35
CA PHE A 229 7.75 -11.91 11.67
C PHE A 229 8.63 -11.15 12.69
N ASP A 230 8.04 -10.79 13.85
CA ASP A 230 8.73 -10.18 14.97
C ASP A 230 8.33 -10.88 16.27
N PRO A 231 9.20 -11.69 16.91
CA PRO A 231 8.86 -12.41 18.13
C PRO A 231 8.57 -11.49 19.32
N PHE A 232 9.05 -10.25 19.31
CA PHE A 232 8.72 -9.22 20.29
C PHE A 232 7.22 -8.94 20.38
N GLU A 233 6.50 -8.94 19.23
CA GLU A 233 5.06 -8.71 19.19
C GLU A 233 4.29 -9.82 19.95
N TYR A 234 4.77 -11.04 19.89
CA TYR A 234 4.18 -12.21 20.57
C TYR A 234 4.53 -12.25 22.06
N GLN A 235 5.71 -11.80 22.45
CA GLN A 235 6.13 -11.72 23.86
C GLN A 235 5.21 -10.80 24.69
N PHE A 236 4.76 -9.71 24.09
CA PHE A 236 3.97 -8.68 24.78
C PHE A 236 2.51 -8.64 24.36
N ILE A 237 1.96 -9.71 23.83
CA ILE A 237 0.59 -9.75 23.30
C ILE A 237 -0.47 -9.38 24.35
N ASN A 238 -0.28 -9.75 25.61
CA ASN A 238 -1.21 -9.49 26.71
C ASN A 238 -1.15 -8.05 27.24
N SER A 239 -0.02 -7.36 27.08
CA SER A 239 0.22 -6.04 27.66
C SER A 239 0.23 -4.93 26.62
N ARG A 240 0.33 -5.26 25.34
CA ARG A 240 0.50 -4.33 24.25
C ARG A 240 -0.69 -4.38 23.30
N ASN A 241 -1.49 -3.34 23.29
CA ASN A 241 -2.58 -3.17 22.30
C ASN A 241 -2.02 -2.82 20.91
N ALA A 242 -1.09 -3.65 20.41
CA ALA A 242 -0.38 -3.44 19.15
C ALA A 242 -0.96 -4.29 18.02
N ILE A 243 -0.52 -3.98 16.81
CA ILE A 243 -0.77 -4.80 15.63
C ILE A 243 0.36 -5.83 15.55
N ILE A 244 0.02 -7.10 15.43
CA ILE A 244 0.96 -8.20 15.17
C ILE A 244 1.08 -8.36 13.66
N ASN A 245 2.30 -8.31 13.16
CA ASN A 245 2.55 -8.53 11.74
C ASN A 245 2.26 -9.98 11.35
N ASN A 246 1.62 -10.14 10.20
CA ASN A 246 1.35 -11.46 9.65
C ASN A 246 2.39 -11.82 8.57
N ALA A 247 3.32 -12.69 8.94
CA ALA A 247 4.30 -13.22 8.00
C ALA A 247 3.70 -14.15 6.93
N ASN A 248 2.48 -14.68 7.17
CA ASN A 248 1.80 -15.63 6.27
C ASN A 248 0.91 -14.94 5.21
N LEU A 249 1.22 -13.69 4.85
CA LEU A 249 0.49 -13.00 3.79
C LEU A 249 0.81 -13.59 2.41
N ARG A 250 -0.23 -13.72 1.59
CA ARG A 250 -0.11 -14.09 0.18
C ARG A 250 0.17 -12.87 -0.69
N PRO A 251 0.78 -13.04 -1.87
CA PRO A 251 0.87 -11.97 -2.86
C PRO A 251 -0.50 -11.41 -3.26
N GLU A 252 -0.59 -10.10 -3.36
CA GLU A 252 -1.74 -9.42 -3.95
C GLU A 252 -1.77 -9.71 -5.45
N THR A 253 -2.95 -9.86 -6.03
CA THR A 253 -3.12 -10.21 -7.45
C THR A 253 -3.90 -9.13 -8.17
N THR A 254 -3.43 -8.75 -9.35
CA THR A 254 -4.15 -7.88 -10.29
C THR A 254 -4.40 -8.63 -11.58
N VAL A 255 -5.64 -8.67 -12.01
CA VAL A 255 -6.03 -9.12 -13.36
C VAL A 255 -6.29 -7.89 -14.20
N ASP A 256 -5.55 -7.72 -15.27
CA ASP A 256 -5.59 -6.54 -16.14
C ASP A 256 -6.15 -6.92 -17.52
N TYR A 257 -7.16 -6.19 -17.95
CA TYR A 257 -7.77 -6.27 -19.27
C TYR A 257 -7.66 -4.91 -19.93
N GLU A 258 -7.08 -4.86 -21.10
CA GLU A 258 -7.10 -3.66 -21.92
C GLU A 258 -7.45 -4.02 -23.37
N LEU A 259 -8.26 -3.19 -23.98
CA LEU A 259 -8.53 -3.24 -25.40
C LEU A 259 -8.44 -1.81 -25.97
N GLY A 260 -7.99 -1.69 -27.18
CA GLY A 260 -7.79 -0.37 -27.76
C GLY A 260 -7.65 -0.40 -29.26
N PHE A 261 -7.67 0.81 -29.76
CA PHE A 261 -7.58 1.11 -31.17
C PHE A 261 -6.53 2.21 -31.37
N GLN A 262 -5.67 2.04 -32.36
CA GLN A 262 -4.69 3.04 -32.75
C GLN A 262 -4.88 3.38 -34.21
N GLN A 263 -4.94 4.68 -34.52
CA GLN A 263 -5.11 5.23 -35.85
C GLN A 263 -3.97 6.19 -36.18
N VAL A 264 -3.34 6.01 -37.30
CA VAL A 264 -2.47 6.99 -37.93
C VAL A 264 -3.39 8.07 -38.53
N LEU A 265 -3.26 9.32 -38.09
CA LEU A 265 -4.05 10.44 -38.59
C LEU A 265 -3.35 11.14 -39.75
N THR A 266 -2.04 11.27 -39.63
CA THR A 266 -1.17 11.83 -40.68
C THR A 266 0.15 11.04 -40.68
N LYS A 267 1.03 11.30 -41.65
CA LYS A 267 2.37 10.67 -41.71
C LYS A 267 3.20 10.90 -40.43
N THR A 268 2.83 11.87 -39.60
CA THR A 268 3.58 12.27 -38.41
C THR A 268 2.77 12.22 -37.12
N SER A 269 1.49 11.86 -37.18
CA SER A 269 0.65 11.84 -35.98
C SER A 269 -0.24 10.60 -35.89
N SER A 270 -0.47 10.14 -34.65
CA SER A 270 -1.33 9.02 -34.32
C SER A 270 -2.24 9.33 -33.13
N LEU A 271 -3.39 8.69 -33.12
CA LEU A 271 -4.35 8.68 -32.01
C LEU A 271 -4.51 7.25 -31.51
N LYS A 272 -4.39 7.06 -30.22
CA LYS A 272 -4.67 5.79 -29.52
C LYS A 272 -5.83 6.01 -28.58
N ILE A 273 -6.84 5.14 -28.63
CA ILE A 273 -7.94 5.08 -27.66
C ILE A 273 -7.94 3.70 -27.07
N SER A 274 -7.89 3.59 -25.74
CA SER A 274 -7.96 2.29 -25.05
C SER A 274 -8.91 2.36 -23.87
N ALA A 275 -9.59 1.25 -23.60
CA ALA A 275 -10.37 1.02 -22.40
C ALA A 275 -9.69 -0.07 -21.57
N PHE A 276 -9.66 0.11 -20.27
CA PHE A 276 -9.04 -0.86 -19.35
C PHE A 276 -9.97 -1.19 -18.19
N TYR A 277 -9.83 -2.43 -17.71
CA TYR A 277 -10.46 -2.92 -16.48
C TYR A 277 -9.44 -3.74 -15.69
N ARG A 278 -9.20 -3.35 -14.45
CA ARG A 278 -8.28 -4.01 -13.52
C ARG A 278 -9.04 -4.48 -12.32
N GLU A 279 -8.89 -5.75 -12.00
CA GLU A 279 -9.44 -6.35 -10.80
C GLU A 279 -8.31 -6.64 -9.82
N GLN A 280 -8.38 -6.05 -8.64
CA GLN A 280 -7.40 -6.25 -7.56
C GLN A 280 -8.00 -7.22 -6.54
N ARG A 281 -7.27 -8.28 -6.21
CA ARG A 281 -7.67 -9.35 -5.30
C ARG A 281 -6.60 -9.58 -4.24
N ASN A 282 -7.02 -10.15 -3.12
CA ASN A 282 -6.12 -10.49 -2.02
C ASN A 282 -5.36 -9.27 -1.46
N GLN A 283 -5.93 -8.08 -1.55
CA GLN A 283 -5.32 -6.90 -0.94
C GLN A 283 -5.24 -7.06 0.57
N VAL A 284 -4.15 -6.58 1.14
CA VAL A 284 -3.88 -6.68 2.57
C VAL A 284 -4.72 -5.68 3.35
N GLN A 285 -5.37 -6.13 4.42
CA GLN A 285 -6.17 -5.29 5.31
C GLN A 285 -5.96 -5.69 6.76
N LEU A 286 -5.97 -4.70 7.66
CA LEU A 286 -5.97 -4.89 9.11
C LEU A 286 -7.30 -5.51 9.56
N LEU A 287 -7.24 -6.48 10.46
CA LEU A 287 -8.39 -7.20 11.02
C LEU A 287 -8.17 -7.56 12.48
N ASN A 288 -9.26 -7.84 13.19
CA ASN A 288 -9.23 -8.48 14.51
C ASN A 288 -9.30 -10.00 14.34
N VAL A 289 -8.49 -10.73 15.11
CA VAL A 289 -8.68 -12.14 15.36
C VAL A 289 -9.34 -12.26 16.74
N PHE A 290 -10.67 -12.28 16.71
CA PHE A 290 -11.46 -12.44 17.93
C PHE A 290 -11.34 -13.87 18.46
N GLU A 291 -11.52 -14.01 19.79
CA GLU A 291 -11.52 -15.30 20.46
C GLU A 291 -10.23 -16.12 20.28
N ALA A 292 -9.11 -15.44 19.99
CA ALA A 292 -7.78 -16.03 20.04
C ALA A 292 -7.30 -16.16 21.48
N TYR A 293 -6.45 -17.15 21.74
CA TYR A 293 -5.81 -17.35 23.04
C TYR A 293 -4.30 -17.07 22.93
N PRO A 294 -3.70 -16.27 23.83
CA PRO A 294 -4.24 -15.84 25.13
C PRO A 294 -5.11 -14.55 25.06
N ALA A 295 -5.15 -13.85 23.95
CA ALA A 295 -5.91 -12.62 23.82
C ALA A 295 -6.37 -12.40 22.37
N THR A 296 -7.49 -11.71 22.20
CA THR A 296 -7.87 -11.09 20.91
C THR A 296 -6.77 -10.13 20.46
N TYR A 297 -6.36 -10.21 19.21
CA TYR A 297 -5.29 -9.37 18.67
C TYR A 297 -5.65 -8.83 17.30
N ARG A 298 -4.88 -7.84 16.85
CA ARG A 298 -4.99 -7.25 15.52
C ARG A 298 -3.84 -7.69 14.65
N THR A 299 -4.16 -8.03 13.41
CA THR A 299 -3.17 -8.47 12.42
C THR A 299 -3.60 -8.12 11.01
N PHE A 300 -2.75 -8.40 10.05
CA PHE A 300 -3.03 -8.21 8.63
C PHE A 300 -3.49 -9.51 7.97
N GLY A 301 -4.39 -9.40 6.97
CA GLY A 301 -4.85 -10.53 6.18
C GLY A 301 -5.20 -10.11 4.75
N ASN A 302 -5.17 -11.06 3.82
CA ASN A 302 -5.55 -10.85 2.42
C ASN A 302 -7.07 -10.91 2.28
N ARG A 303 -7.77 -9.82 2.59
CA ARG A 303 -9.22 -9.74 2.68
C ARG A 303 -9.87 -8.82 1.67
N ASP A 304 -9.16 -7.79 1.22
CA ASP A 304 -9.72 -6.73 0.41
C ASP A 304 -9.62 -6.99 -1.08
N PHE A 305 -10.45 -6.27 -1.80
CA PHE A 305 -10.51 -6.28 -3.26
C PHE A 305 -10.91 -4.90 -3.78
N GLY A 306 -10.65 -4.68 -5.05
CA GLY A 306 -11.07 -3.46 -5.73
C GLY A 306 -11.04 -3.57 -7.23
N THR A 307 -11.52 -2.53 -7.89
CA THR A 307 -11.53 -2.41 -9.34
C THR A 307 -11.06 -1.04 -9.77
N VAL A 308 -10.30 -1.01 -10.86
CA VAL A 308 -9.94 0.23 -11.55
C VAL A 308 -10.37 0.08 -13.02
N LYS A 309 -11.26 0.94 -13.45
CA LYS A 309 -11.80 0.90 -14.82
C LYS A 309 -11.75 2.28 -15.45
N GLY A 310 -11.55 2.33 -16.75
CA GLY A 310 -11.45 3.62 -17.41
C GLY A 310 -11.11 3.54 -18.88
N MET A 311 -10.79 4.71 -19.43
CA MET A 311 -10.33 4.86 -20.80
C MET A 311 -9.20 5.87 -20.87
N THR A 312 -8.32 5.68 -21.85
CA THR A 312 -7.24 6.61 -22.17
C THR A 312 -7.32 7.00 -23.64
N ILE A 313 -7.21 8.28 -23.91
CA ILE A 313 -7.06 8.84 -25.26
C ILE A 313 -5.67 9.46 -25.32
N SER A 314 -4.82 9.01 -26.22
CA SER A 314 -3.46 9.53 -26.40
C SER A 314 -3.25 9.99 -27.82
N TYR A 315 -2.75 11.19 -27.98
CA TYR A 315 -2.33 11.77 -29.26
C TYR A 315 -0.83 11.97 -29.23
N ASP A 316 -0.15 11.47 -30.25
CA ASP A 316 1.29 11.66 -30.44
C ASP A 316 1.54 12.26 -31.83
N MET A 317 2.30 13.36 -31.85
CA MET A 317 2.74 14.02 -33.07
C MET A 317 4.26 14.16 -33.04
N ARG A 318 4.93 13.48 -33.97
CA ARG A 318 6.36 13.68 -34.24
C ARG A 318 6.59 15.09 -34.71
N ARG A 319 7.82 15.58 -34.65
CA ARG A 319 8.15 16.92 -35.10
C ARG A 319 7.69 17.14 -36.56
N THR A 320 6.75 18.07 -36.70
CA THR A 320 6.19 18.49 -37.97
C THR A 320 6.41 20.01 -38.10
N GLY A 321 7.30 20.40 -39.00
CA GLY A 321 7.90 21.72 -38.92
C GLY A 321 8.63 21.88 -37.58
N ASN A 322 8.26 22.88 -36.82
CA ASN A 322 8.92 23.20 -35.54
C ASN A 322 8.26 22.53 -34.32
N LEU A 323 7.05 21.97 -34.46
CA LEU A 323 6.25 21.49 -33.33
C LEU A 323 6.30 19.96 -33.19
N ARG A 324 6.56 19.50 -31.96
CA ARG A 324 6.30 18.15 -31.49
C ARG A 324 5.30 18.21 -30.33
N MET A 325 4.33 17.33 -30.28
CA MET A 325 3.32 17.32 -29.23
C MET A 325 2.94 15.90 -28.81
N THR A 326 2.75 15.70 -27.52
CA THR A 326 2.07 14.53 -26.96
C THR A 326 0.96 15.02 -26.05
N ALA A 327 -0.22 14.42 -26.15
CA ALA A 327 -1.34 14.73 -25.27
C ALA A 327 -2.02 13.43 -24.85
N ALA A 328 -2.33 13.30 -23.58
CA ALA A 328 -3.06 12.18 -23.04
C ALA A 328 -4.19 12.66 -22.13
N TYR A 329 -5.33 12.01 -22.27
CA TYR A 329 -6.46 12.14 -21.35
C TYR A 329 -6.83 10.77 -20.81
N THR A 330 -6.94 10.66 -19.49
CA THR A 330 -7.41 9.45 -18.82
C THR A 330 -8.66 9.77 -18.00
N LEU A 331 -9.71 9.00 -18.24
CA LEU A 331 -10.88 8.91 -17.38
C LEU A 331 -10.79 7.58 -16.63
N GLN A 332 -10.81 7.60 -15.30
CA GLN A 332 -10.81 6.36 -14.50
C GLN A 332 -11.73 6.44 -13.29
N PHE A 333 -12.15 5.28 -12.84
CA PHE A 333 -12.89 5.06 -11.60
C PHE A 333 -12.17 3.95 -10.84
N ALA A 334 -11.67 4.27 -9.65
CA ALA A 334 -10.95 3.35 -8.80
C ALA A 334 -11.71 3.19 -7.48
N ASP A 335 -12.32 2.03 -7.28
CA ASP A 335 -13.19 1.74 -6.15
C ASP A 335 -12.77 0.41 -5.50
N GLY A 336 -12.92 0.30 -4.18
CA GLY A 336 -12.59 -0.92 -3.45
C GLY A 336 -13.01 -0.88 -1.99
N THR A 337 -12.66 -1.93 -1.26
CA THR A 337 -13.02 -2.09 0.17
C THR A 337 -12.05 -1.42 1.12
N GLY A 338 -10.89 -0.96 0.64
CA GLY A 338 -9.90 -0.19 1.40
C GLY A 338 -8.79 0.34 0.51
N SER A 339 -8.37 1.57 0.71
CA SER A 339 -7.33 2.23 -0.10
C SER A 339 -5.90 1.73 0.21
N ASP A 340 -5.70 1.24 1.43
CA ASP A 340 -4.45 0.67 1.94
C ASP A 340 -4.73 -0.32 3.07
N ALA A 341 -3.71 -1.02 3.55
CA ALA A 341 -3.81 -2.05 4.57
C ALA A 341 -4.37 -1.55 5.92
N THR A 342 -4.39 -0.25 6.16
CA THR A 342 -4.84 0.38 7.41
C THR A 342 -6.13 1.18 7.27
N SER A 343 -6.75 1.18 6.11
CA SER A 343 -7.98 1.96 5.84
C SER A 343 -9.12 1.69 6.83
N ALA A 344 -9.21 0.48 7.37
CA ALA A 344 -10.20 0.10 8.38
C ALA A 344 -9.68 0.20 9.83
N ALA A 345 -8.48 0.75 10.08
CA ALA A 345 -7.85 0.71 11.39
C ALA A 345 -8.71 1.28 12.53
N ALA A 346 -9.43 2.36 12.30
CA ALA A 346 -10.31 2.95 13.31
C ALA A 346 -11.48 2.02 13.70
N LEU A 347 -12.11 1.36 12.73
CA LEU A 347 -13.17 0.38 12.98
C LEU A 347 -12.63 -0.85 13.72
N VAL A 348 -11.48 -1.37 13.25
CA VAL A 348 -10.82 -2.54 13.85
C VAL A 348 -10.40 -2.25 15.30
N GLN A 349 -9.85 -1.07 15.57
CA GLN A 349 -9.47 -0.63 16.93
C GLN A 349 -10.68 -0.49 17.86
N ALA A 350 -11.79 -0.01 17.34
CA ALA A 350 -13.04 0.08 18.08
C ALA A 350 -13.78 -1.26 18.27
N GLY A 351 -13.24 -2.37 17.73
CA GLY A 351 -13.90 -3.68 17.76
C GLY A 351 -15.18 -3.75 16.91
N LEU A 352 -15.36 -2.79 16.01
CA LEU A 352 -16.53 -2.72 15.13
C LEU A 352 -16.35 -3.60 13.89
N PRO A 353 -17.45 -4.16 13.32
CA PRO A 353 -17.36 -4.95 12.12
C PRO A 353 -16.98 -4.10 10.91
N ASN A 354 -16.02 -4.55 10.13
CA ASN A 354 -15.73 -3.98 8.83
C ASN A 354 -16.63 -4.65 7.77
N LEU A 355 -17.66 -3.93 7.34
CA LEU A 355 -18.63 -4.42 6.35
C LEU A 355 -18.05 -4.46 4.93
N ARG A 356 -16.83 -4.02 4.71
CA ARG A 356 -16.15 -3.97 3.40
C ARG A 356 -17.01 -3.33 2.31
N THR A 357 -17.59 -2.18 2.64
CA THR A 357 -18.36 -1.38 1.68
C THR A 357 -17.43 -0.86 0.59
N ILE A 358 -17.84 -0.95 -0.66
CA ILE A 358 -17.10 -0.41 -1.79
C ILE A 358 -17.18 1.11 -1.76
N THR A 359 -16.03 1.76 -1.72
CA THR A 359 -15.87 3.22 -1.70
C THR A 359 -14.77 3.63 -2.67
N PRO A 360 -14.74 4.90 -3.15
CA PRO A 360 -13.63 5.37 -3.95
C PRO A 360 -12.30 5.22 -3.20
N TYR A 361 -11.26 4.79 -3.90
CA TYR A 361 -9.91 4.81 -3.34
C TYR A 361 -9.44 6.25 -3.09
N SER A 362 -8.61 6.46 -2.08
CA SER A 362 -8.06 7.79 -1.74
C SER A 362 -7.26 8.43 -2.89
N PHE A 363 -6.79 7.61 -3.84
CA PHE A 363 -6.06 8.03 -5.04
C PHE A 363 -6.92 8.07 -6.32
N ASP A 364 -8.26 7.96 -6.22
CA ASP A 364 -9.17 8.00 -7.36
C ASP A 364 -9.24 9.40 -7.98
N GLN A 365 -8.34 9.69 -8.92
CA GLN A 365 -8.37 10.89 -9.76
C GLN A 365 -9.12 10.58 -11.05
N ARG A 366 -10.39 11.03 -11.15
CA ARG A 366 -11.27 10.65 -12.27
C ARG A 366 -10.82 11.16 -13.63
N HIS A 367 -10.29 12.36 -13.67
CA HIS A 367 -9.85 13.00 -14.90
C HIS A 367 -8.39 13.40 -14.78
N ALA A 368 -7.56 13.01 -15.73
CA ALA A 368 -6.18 13.42 -15.84
C ALA A 368 -5.85 13.81 -17.28
N PHE A 369 -5.31 15.01 -17.46
CA PHE A 369 -4.78 15.50 -18.72
C PHE A 369 -3.29 15.75 -18.56
N ALA A 370 -2.49 15.22 -19.47
CA ALA A 370 -1.06 15.46 -19.58
C ALA A 370 -0.73 15.88 -21.00
N ILE A 371 -0.19 17.07 -21.18
CA ILE A 371 0.15 17.64 -22.49
C ILE A 371 1.60 18.11 -22.43
N THR A 372 2.39 17.69 -23.40
CA THR A 372 3.75 18.20 -23.63
C THR A 372 3.83 18.71 -25.06
N ALA A 373 4.25 19.95 -25.23
CA ALA A 373 4.50 20.57 -26.51
C ALA A 373 5.94 21.14 -26.54
N ASP A 374 6.68 20.80 -27.57
CA ASP A 374 8.03 21.30 -27.81
C ASP A 374 8.07 21.97 -29.17
N TYR A 375 8.29 23.28 -29.18
CA TYR A 375 8.46 24.08 -30.37
C TYR A 375 9.92 24.50 -30.48
N ARG A 376 10.60 24.10 -31.57
CA ARG A 376 12.04 24.34 -31.71
C ARG A 376 12.38 24.83 -33.13
N TYR A 377 13.13 25.89 -33.20
CA TYR A 377 13.74 26.37 -34.44
C TYR A 377 15.02 25.55 -34.73
N GLY A 378 15.21 25.22 -36.00
CA GLY A 378 16.42 24.56 -36.49
C GLY A 378 17.64 25.49 -36.55
N GLU A 379 18.71 25.02 -37.16
CA GLU A 379 19.91 25.79 -37.44
C GLU A 379 20.18 25.83 -38.98
N GLY A 380 20.96 26.81 -39.42
CA GLY A 380 21.39 26.93 -40.82
C GLY A 380 20.23 26.95 -41.79
N GLU A 381 20.21 26.04 -42.77
CA GLU A 381 19.16 25.90 -43.79
C GLU A 381 17.80 25.47 -43.24
N ASP A 382 17.80 24.73 -42.11
CA ASP A 382 16.56 24.30 -41.44
C ASP A 382 15.92 25.42 -40.57
N TYR A 383 16.57 26.58 -40.48
CA TYR A 383 16.05 27.70 -39.73
C TYR A 383 14.92 28.40 -40.51
N ASN A 384 13.74 28.45 -39.91
CA ASN A 384 12.55 29.07 -40.47
C ASN A 384 11.95 30.19 -39.57
N GLY A 385 12.78 30.75 -38.70
CA GLY A 385 12.41 31.78 -37.74
C GLY A 385 12.69 33.20 -38.23
N PRO A 386 12.47 34.23 -37.38
CA PRO A 386 12.71 35.62 -37.72
C PRO A 386 14.20 35.92 -37.91
N VAL A 387 14.53 36.59 -39.05
CA VAL A 387 15.86 37.10 -39.39
C VAL A 387 15.88 38.62 -39.18
N ILE A 388 16.75 39.11 -38.30
CA ILE A 388 16.91 40.54 -38.02
C ILE A 388 18.37 40.94 -38.28
N GLY A 389 18.55 41.89 -39.20
CA GLY A 389 19.87 42.38 -39.56
C GLY A 389 20.80 41.28 -40.14
N GLY A 390 20.25 40.23 -40.76
CA GLY A 390 20.99 39.11 -41.32
C GLY A 390 21.34 38.03 -40.29
N PHE A 391 20.88 38.14 -39.03
CA PHE A 391 21.11 37.14 -37.96
C PHE A 391 19.85 36.33 -37.70
N ASN A 392 20.01 35.03 -37.56
CA ASN A 392 18.98 34.07 -37.15
C ASN A 392 18.70 34.20 -35.66
N LEU A 393 17.76 35.08 -35.27
CA LEU A 393 17.57 35.47 -33.86
C LEU A 393 17.27 34.29 -32.93
N LEU A 394 16.46 33.33 -33.38
CA LEU A 394 15.97 32.20 -32.60
C LEU A 394 16.59 30.85 -33.03
N GLU A 395 17.72 30.88 -33.72
CA GLU A 395 18.42 29.64 -34.12
C GLU A 395 18.74 28.77 -32.92
N ASN A 396 18.48 27.45 -33.03
CA ASN A 396 18.63 26.46 -31.96
C ASN A 396 17.89 26.81 -30.66
N THR A 397 16.81 27.62 -30.76
CA THR A 397 15.98 27.99 -29.61
C THR A 397 14.79 27.05 -29.52
N GLY A 398 14.54 26.47 -28.34
CA GLY A 398 13.39 25.66 -28.04
C GLY A 398 12.50 26.26 -26.96
N ILE A 399 11.18 26.03 -27.10
CA ILE A 399 10.15 26.34 -26.11
C ILE A 399 9.45 25.04 -25.78
N ASN A 400 9.56 24.58 -24.55
CA ASN A 400 8.90 23.38 -24.05
C ASN A 400 7.84 23.76 -23.03
N ILE A 401 6.64 23.26 -23.22
CA ILE A 401 5.48 23.47 -22.36
C ILE A 401 5.03 22.10 -21.86
N VAL A 402 4.90 21.95 -20.54
CA VAL A 402 4.32 20.78 -19.89
C VAL A 402 3.12 21.21 -19.08
N THR A 403 1.96 20.65 -19.41
CA THR A 403 0.69 20.96 -18.74
C THR A 403 0.13 19.69 -18.12
N ASN A 404 -0.23 19.77 -16.84
CA ASN A 404 -0.90 18.71 -16.11
C ASN A 404 -2.17 19.29 -15.46
N ILE A 405 -3.29 18.62 -15.70
CA ILE A 405 -4.60 19.01 -15.16
C ILE A 405 -5.25 17.74 -14.63
N TYR A 406 -5.65 17.72 -13.35
CA TYR A 406 -6.34 16.56 -12.77
C TYR A 406 -7.52 16.99 -11.92
N SER A 407 -8.55 16.14 -11.90
CA SER A 407 -9.61 16.27 -10.91
C SER A 407 -9.04 16.03 -9.51
N GLY A 408 -9.63 16.67 -8.51
CA GLY A 408 -9.20 16.52 -7.12
C GLY A 408 -9.30 15.07 -6.62
N SER A 409 -8.38 14.70 -5.74
CA SER A 409 -8.41 13.43 -5.02
C SER A 409 -9.59 13.38 -4.04
N PRO A 410 -10.12 12.19 -3.73
CA PRO A 410 -11.17 12.04 -2.73
C PRO A 410 -10.71 12.36 -1.32
N TYR A 411 -11.65 12.83 -0.50
CA TYR A 411 -11.51 12.90 0.95
C TYR A 411 -12.83 12.56 1.63
N SER A 412 -12.78 12.22 2.92
CA SER A 412 -13.96 11.94 3.72
C SER A 412 -14.38 13.21 4.47
N ASN A 413 -15.57 13.70 4.19
CA ASN A 413 -16.13 14.84 4.92
C ASN A 413 -16.57 14.38 6.31
N GLN A 414 -16.51 15.27 7.32
CA GLN A 414 -16.95 15.00 8.69
C GLN A 414 -18.11 15.90 9.13
N THR A 415 -18.93 15.38 10.05
CA THR A 415 -20.18 16.04 10.47
C THR A 415 -19.91 17.24 11.36
N PHE A 416 -18.90 17.15 12.24
CA PHE A 416 -18.63 18.17 13.24
C PHE A 416 -17.28 18.84 13.00
N ILE A 417 -17.21 20.11 13.34
CA ILE A 417 -15.97 20.87 13.35
C ILE A 417 -15.10 20.34 14.49
N THR A 418 -13.87 20.01 14.17
CA THR A 418 -12.82 19.64 15.12
C THR A 418 -11.63 20.56 14.94
N ASP A 419 -11.01 20.92 16.07
CA ASP A 419 -9.80 21.73 16.06
C ASP A 419 -8.73 21.08 15.19
N GLU A 420 -8.27 21.79 14.18
CA GLU A 420 -7.25 21.33 13.22
C GLU A 420 -7.54 19.96 12.55
N GLY A 421 -8.79 19.65 12.29
CA GLY A 421 -9.25 18.36 11.75
C GLY A 421 -8.85 18.08 10.30
N ILE A 422 -7.56 18.08 10.01
CA ILE A 422 -6.99 17.65 8.73
C ILE A 422 -6.46 16.22 8.83
N GLY A 423 -6.67 15.45 7.77
CA GLY A 423 -6.06 14.11 7.63
C GLY A 423 -6.68 13.02 8.50
N THR A 424 -7.28 13.31 9.62
CA THR A 424 -7.94 12.37 10.54
C THR A 424 -9.45 12.61 10.60
N LEU A 425 -10.22 11.54 10.69
CA LEU A 425 -11.66 11.62 10.89
C LEU A 425 -11.98 11.53 12.38
N ASN A 426 -11.98 12.68 13.07
CA ASN A 426 -12.21 12.76 14.51
C ASN A 426 -13.69 12.94 14.89
N ALA A 427 -14.56 13.17 13.93
CA ALA A 427 -16.00 13.32 14.09
C ALA A 427 -16.73 12.39 13.13
N GLY A 428 -18.03 12.19 13.34
CA GLY A 428 -18.86 11.32 12.49
C GLY A 428 -18.71 11.66 11.01
N LEU A 429 -18.75 10.64 10.18
CA LEU A 429 -18.67 10.76 8.73
C LEU A 429 -19.90 11.52 8.19
N ASN A 430 -19.69 12.51 7.34
CA ASN A 430 -20.74 13.19 6.60
C ASN A 430 -20.77 12.65 5.16
N GLY A 431 -21.71 11.76 4.86
CA GLY A 431 -21.79 11.04 3.60
C GLY A 431 -21.03 9.72 3.64
N THR A 432 -20.31 9.41 2.56
CA THR A 432 -19.53 8.16 2.41
C THR A 432 -18.03 8.39 2.60
N LEU A 433 -17.31 7.32 2.95
CA LEU A 433 -15.84 7.35 3.00
C LEU A 433 -15.32 7.75 1.59
N ASN A 434 -14.42 8.74 1.54
CA ASN A 434 -13.88 9.29 0.28
C ASN A 434 -14.98 9.82 -0.68
N GLY A 435 -16.13 10.27 -0.14
CA GLY A 435 -17.27 10.75 -0.91
C GLY A 435 -17.15 12.17 -1.45
N SER A 436 -16.32 12.98 -0.85
CA SER A 436 -16.03 14.37 -1.27
C SER A 436 -14.74 14.44 -2.07
N ARG A 437 -14.55 15.53 -2.83
CA ARG A 437 -13.36 15.71 -3.67
C ARG A 437 -12.73 17.08 -3.48
N LEU A 438 -11.39 17.09 -3.50
CA LEU A 438 -10.60 18.31 -3.57
C LEU A 438 -10.90 19.07 -4.89
N PRO A 439 -10.60 20.37 -4.95
CA PRO A 439 -10.65 21.13 -6.20
C PRO A 439 -9.73 20.55 -7.28
N TRP A 440 -9.99 20.92 -8.52
CA TRP A 440 -9.12 20.58 -9.65
C TRP A 440 -7.73 21.19 -9.48
N ASN A 441 -6.72 20.44 -9.91
CA ASN A 441 -5.33 20.85 -9.92
C ASN A 441 -4.91 21.23 -11.34
N TYR A 442 -4.25 22.38 -11.49
CA TYR A 442 -3.75 22.91 -12.75
C TYR A 442 -2.28 23.27 -12.59
N ARG A 443 -1.44 22.77 -13.47
CA ARG A 443 -0.05 23.15 -13.49
C ARG A 443 0.45 23.26 -14.92
N LEU A 444 1.07 24.40 -15.25
CA LEU A 444 1.78 24.61 -16.49
C LEU A 444 3.23 25.02 -16.18
N ASP A 445 4.15 24.24 -16.72
CA ASP A 445 5.59 24.50 -16.66
C ASP A 445 6.08 24.93 -18.05
N LEU A 446 6.97 25.91 -18.09
CA LEU A 446 7.58 26.45 -19.30
C LEU A 446 9.09 26.35 -19.22
N GLN A 447 9.72 25.87 -20.28
CA GLN A 447 11.16 25.97 -20.44
C GLN A 447 11.48 26.61 -21.78
N VAL A 448 12.33 27.63 -21.77
CA VAL A 448 12.91 28.21 -22.98
C VAL A 448 14.41 27.93 -22.91
N ASP A 449 14.94 27.34 -23.96
CA ASP A 449 16.35 27.00 -24.05
C ASP A 449 16.93 27.43 -25.41
N ARG A 450 18.25 27.70 -25.39
CA ARG A 450 19.02 27.92 -26.61
C ARG A 450 20.34 27.18 -26.54
N THR A 451 20.64 26.47 -27.62
CA THR A 451 21.92 25.76 -27.76
C THR A 451 22.86 26.56 -28.67
N PHE A 452 24.08 26.73 -28.17
CA PHE A 452 25.17 27.37 -28.93
C PHE A 452 26.21 26.29 -29.26
N ASN A 453 26.57 26.21 -30.54
CA ASN A 453 27.63 25.33 -31.02
C ASN A 453 28.97 26.05 -30.79
N ILE A 454 29.86 25.43 -30.06
CA ILE A 454 31.22 25.97 -29.80
C ILE A 454 32.22 25.03 -30.43
N GLU A 455 32.97 25.55 -31.40
CA GLU A 455 33.99 24.78 -32.11
C GLU A 455 35.36 25.03 -31.47
N PHE A 456 36.06 23.97 -31.10
CA PHE A 456 37.44 24.00 -30.58
C PHE A 456 38.38 23.34 -31.57
N GLY A 457 39.49 24.01 -31.89
CA GLY A 457 40.55 23.50 -32.77
C GLY A 457 40.91 24.48 -33.88
N LYS A 458 42.21 24.55 -34.20
CA LYS A 458 42.76 25.43 -35.27
C LYS A 458 42.73 24.75 -36.66
N ASP A 459 42.59 23.44 -36.70
CA ASP A 459 42.64 22.63 -37.91
C ASP A 459 41.19 22.22 -38.29
N GLU A 460 40.72 22.65 -39.45
CA GLU A 460 39.34 22.39 -39.90
C GLU A 460 38.95 20.90 -39.90
N ASN A 461 39.94 20.03 -40.13
CA ASN A 461 39.70 18.57 -40.16
C ASN A 461 39.72 17.90 -38.76
N LYS A 462 40.01 18.67 -37.67
CA LYS A 462 40.13 18.22 -36.29
C LYS A 462 39.33 19.07 -35.30
N LYS A 463 38.39 19.88 -35.80
CA LYS A 463 37.51 20.66 -34.95
C LYS A 463 36.67 19.74 -34.08
N LYS A 464 36.71 19.93 -32.77
CA LYS A 464 35.79 19.30 -31.82
C LYS A 464 34.64 20.29 -31.58
N VAL A 465 33.43 19.86 -31.89
CA VAL A 465 32.22 20.62 -31.62
C VAL A 465 31.70 20.26 -30.24
N THR A 466 31.43 21.26 -29.43
CA THR A 466 30.79 21.12 -28.12
C THR A 466 29.54 21.99 -28.08
N PHE A 467 28.63 21.67 -27.19
CA PHE A 467 27.33 22.31 -27.11
C PHE A 467 27.14 23.00 -25.77
N LEU A 468 26.83 24.29 -25.80
CA LEU A 468 26.44 25.07 -24.62
C LEU A 468 24.93 25.33 -24.69
N ASN A 469 24.15 24.70 -23.84
CA ASN A 469 22.73 24.95 -23.72
C ASN A 469 22.46 25.87 -22.52
N VAL A 470 21.83 26.99 -22.78
CA VAL A 470 21.37 27.95 -21.75
C VAL A 470 19.86 27.90 -21.70
N TYR A 471 19.29 27.71 -20.51
CA TYR A 471 17.84 27.59 -20.36
C TYR A 471 17.28 28.39 -19.19
N VAL A 472 16.05 28.86 -19.35
CA VAL A 472 15.19 29.37 -18.29
C VAL A 472 14.04 28.41 -18.12
N ARG A 473 13.85 27.89 -16.92
CA ARG A 473 12.73 27.01 -16.57
C ARG A 473 11.84 27.68 -15.54
N VAL A 474 10.57 27.81 -15.88
CA VAL A 474 9.53 28.36 -15.00
C VAL A 474 8.59 27.20 -14.64
N VAL A 475 8.59 26.81 -13.38
CA VAL A 475 7.66 25.81 -12.84
C VAL A 475 6.47 26.55 -12.25
N ASN A 476 5.25 26.10 -12.57
CA ASN A 476 4.00 26.75 -12.20
C ASN A 476 3.92 28.18 -12.76
N LEU A 477 3.90 28.29 -14.09
CA LEU A 477 3.96 29.56 -14.82
C LEU A 477 2.91 30.59 -14.36
N PHE A 478 1.69 30.13 -14.08
CA PHE A 478 0.58 30.99 -13.66
C PHE A 478 0.54 31.28 -12.17
N ASN A 479 1.51 30.75 -11.40
CA ASN A 479 1.52 30.84 -9.94
C ASN A 479 0.20 30.38 -9.29
N GLN A 480 -0.37 29.30 -9.84
CA GLN A 480 -1.63 28.73 -9.35
C GLN A 480 -1.43 28.02 -8.01
N PHE A 481 -2.25 28.31 -7.03
CA PHE A 481 -2.32 27.56 -5.78
C PHE A 481 -3.27 26.39 -5.97
N ASN A 482 -2.71 25.17 -5.97
CA ASN A 482 -3.49 23.94 -6.00
C ASN A 482 -3.69 23.44 -4.59
N VAL A 483 -4.93 23.11 -4.25
CA VAL A 483 -5.27 22.56 -2.94
C VAL A 483 -4.86 21.11 -2.87
N LEU A 484 -4.01 20.78 -1.90
CA LEU A 484 -3.49 19.42 -1.65
C LEU A 484 -4.19 18.73 -0.48
N ASN A 485 -4.63 19.50 0.53
CA ASN A 485 -5.39 19.03 1.68
C ASN A 485 -6.45 20.05 2.08
N VAL A 486 -7.51 19.58 2.73
CA VAL A 486 -8.57 20.43 3.27
C VAL A 486 -8.93 20.01 4.68
N TYR A 487 -9.45 20.94 5.46
CA TYR A 487 -10.13 20.66 6.72
C TYR A 487 -11.46 19.94 6.44
N ARG A 488 -11.65 18.78 7.07
CA ARG A 488 -12.67 17.83 6.64
C ARG A 488 -14.11 18.29 6.88
N ALA A 489 -14.34 19.17 7.86
CA ALA A 489 -15.67 19.72 8.14
C ALA A 489 -16.08 20.79 7.14
N THR A 490 -15.16 21.67 6.76
CA THR A 490 -15.44 22.81 5.89
C THR A 490 -15.18 22.53 4.41
N GLY A 491 -14.22 21.64 4.11
CA GLY A 491 -13.71 21.43 2.75
C GLY A 491 -12.77 22.54 2.29
N ASN A 492 -12.35 23.45 3.17
CA ASN A 492 -11.43 24.55 2.87
C ASN A 492 -10.00 24.20 3.28
N TRP A 493 -9.01 24.78 2.58
CA TRP A 493 -7.60 24.54 2.88
C TRP A 493 -7.05 25.45 4.00
N ASP A 494 -7.74 26.58 4.29
CA ASP A 494 -7.31 27.67 5.17
C ASP A 494 -8.32 27.98 6.28
N ASP A 495 -9.42 27.25 6.38
CA ASP A 495 -10.45 27.43 7.40
C ASP A 495 -11.02 26.09 7.86
N ASP A 496 -10.81 25.74 9.14
CA ASP A 496 -11.36 24.54 9.76
C ASP A 496 -12.77 24.75 10.34
N GLY A 497 -13.26 26.01 10.32
CA GLY A 497 -14.55 26.42 10.86
C GLY A 497 -14.56 26.68 12.38
N TYR A 498 -13.47 26.40 13.11
CA TYR A 498 -13.41 26.48 14.57
C TYR A 498 -13.67 27.91 15.08
N LEU A 499 -13.03 28.93 14.47
CA LEU A 499 -13.18 30.32 14.90
C LEU A 499 -14.59 30.87 14.72
N ALA A 500 -15.38 30.31 13.79
CA ALA A 500 -16.76 30.74 13.52
C ALA A 500 -17.81 29.87 14.23
N ALA A 501 -17.46 28.70 14.71
CA ALA A 501 -18.39 27.75 15.30
C ALA A 501 -18.95 28.27 16.65
N ALA A 502 -20.26 28.16 16.86
CA ALA A 502 -20.90 28.55 18.11
C ALA A 502 -20.35 27.76 19.32
N ALA A 503 -20.04 26.49 19.13
CA ALA A 503 -19.52 25.60 20.18
C ALA A 503 -18.13 26.02 20.71
N SER A 504 -17.32 26.71 19.92
CA SER A 504 -15.96 27.14 20.28
C SER A 504 -15.89 28.52 20.88
N GLN A 505 -16.97 29.33 20.80
CA GLN A 505 -16.92 30.72 21.23
C GLN A 505 -16.59 30.88 22.73
N THR A 506 -17.15 30.03 23.60
CA THR A 506 -16.84 30.07 25.03
C THR A 506 -15.35 29.81 25.30
N SER A 507 -14.76 28.83 24.59
CA SER A 507 -13.33 28.54 24.73
C SER A 507 -12.45 29.69 24.21
N ILE A 508 -12.86 30.33 23.12
CA ILE A 508 -12.17 31.47 22.52
C ILE A 508 -12.23 32.71 23.46
N GLN A 509 -13.40 33.03 23.98
CA GLN A 509 -13.61 34.17 24.89
C GLN A 509 -12.90 34.01 26.24
N ASN A 510 -12.66 32.78 26.67
CA ASN A 510 -11.92 32.46 27.90
C ASN A 510 -10.40 32.50 27.75
N GLN A 511 -9.86 32.82 26.56
CA GLN A 511 -8.43 33.03 26.38
C GLN A 511 -7.96 34.32 27.08
N LEU A 512 -6.70 34.36 27.49
CA LEU A 512 -6.09 35.54 28.12
C LEU A 512 -6.19 36.80 27.24
N ASP A 513 -6.06 36.62 25.92
CA ASP A 513 -6.28 37.65 24.92
C ASP A 513 -6.97 36.99 23.73
N GLU A 514 -8.26 37.27 23.58
CA GLU A 514 -9.08 36.68 22.53
C GLU A 514 -8.59 37.06 21.13
N GLN A 515 -8.18 38.31 20.90
CA GLN A 515 -7.73 38.76 19.60
C GLN A 515 -6.40 38.09 19.20
N ALA A 516 -5.45 38.06 20.12
CA ALA A 516 -4.17 37.39 19.89
C ALA A 516 -4.38 35.88 19.59
N PHE A 517 -5.30 35.23 20.31
CA PHE A 517 -5.66 33.83 20.03
C PHE A 517 -6.20 33.66 18.60
N ARG A 518 -7.16 34.48 18.19
CA ARG A 518 -7.77 34.44 16.86
C ARG A 518 -6.70 34.65 15.76
N ASP A 519 -5.80 35.59 15.93
CA ASP A 519 -4.74 35.92 14.98
C ASP A 519 -3.76 34.74 14.86
N TYR A 520 -3.26 34.19 15.96
CA TYR A 520 -2.36 33.04 15.95
C TYR A 520 -3.03 31.77 15.43
N TYR A 521 -4.29 31.54 15.79
CA TYR A 521 -5.06 30.41 15.28
C TYR A 521 -5.22 30.50 13.75
N THR A 522 -5.59 31.67 13.24
CA THR A 522 -5.68 31.91 11.78
C THR A 522 -4.35 31.63 11.08
N MET A 523 -3.24 32.12 11.63
CA MET A 523 -1.91 31.83 11.07
C MET A 523 -1.60 30.32 11.06
N LYS A 524 -2.03 29.58 12.07
CA LYS A 524 -1.79 28.15 12.20
C LYS A 524 -2.60 27.33 11.18
N ILE A 525 -3.89 27.66 10.99
CA ILE A 525 -4.75 26.93 10.05
C ILE A 525 -4.46 27.29 8.58
N GLN A 526 -3.87 28.45 8.29
CA GLN A 526 -3.33 28.80 6.97
C GLN A 526 -2.02 28.04 6.68
N ASN A 527 -2.04 26.73 6.81
CA ASN A 527 -0.87 25.87 6.65
C ASN A 527 -0.43 25.84 5.18
N PRO A 528 0.80 26.30 4.85
CA PRO A 528 1.30 26.29 3.46
C PRO A 528 1.45 24.88 2.86
N PHE A 529 1.47 23.83 3.66
CA PHE A 529 1.49 22.43 3.18
C PHE A 529 0.13 21.94 2.65
N ASN A 530 -0.94 22.72 2.88
CA ASN A 530 -2.25 22.42 2.31
C ASN A 530 -2.37 22.83 0.84
N ILE A 531 -1.41 23.60 0.34
CA ILE A 531 -1.37 24.09 -1.04
C ILE A 531 -0.05 23.74 -1.73
N SER A 532 -0.06 23.76 -3.05
CA SER A 532 1.12 23.49 -3.86
C SER A 532 2.16 24.63 -3.75
N ALA A 533 3.42 24.28 -4.02
CA ALA A 533 4.50 25.24 -4.06
C ALA A 533 4.23 26.37 -5.09
N PRO A 534 4.61 27.62 -4.79
CA PRO A 534 4.47 28.75 -5.70
C PRO A 534 5.38 28.62 -6.92
N ARG A 535 5.23 29.57 -7.84
CA ARG A 535 6.06 29.65 -9.06
C ARG A 535 7.55 29.69 -8.70
N THR A 536 8.32 28.86 -9.39
CA THR A 536 9.78 28.84 -9.26
C THR A 536 10.42 29.11 -10.62
N ILE A 537 11.38 30.03 -10.68
CA ILE A 537 12.14 30.36 -11.90
C ILE A 537 13.59 29.93 -11.68
N ARG A 538 14.12 29.18 -12.63
CA ARG A 538 15.50 28.68 -12.63
C ARG A 538 16.22 29.05 -13.92
N LEU A 539 17.41 29.62 -13.82
CA LEU A 539 18.35 29.76 -14.92
C LEU A 539 19.38 28.64 -14.81
N GLY A 540 19.66 27.97 -15.91
CA GLY A 540 20.67 26.91 -15.93
C GLY A 540 21.47 26.91 -17.20
N VAL A 541 22.65 26.30 -17.09
CA VAL A 541 23.61 26.14 -18.19
C VAL A 541 24.04 24.67 -18.19
N LYS A 542 23.99 24.04 -19.36
CA LYS A 542 24.47 22.68 -19.58
C LYS A 542 25.54 22.71 -20.66
N PHE A 543 26.66 22.11 -20.40
CA PHE A 543 27.78 21.99 -21.31
C PHE A 543 28.00 20.51 -21.65
N ASP A 544 27.87 20.17 -22.93
CA ASP A 544 28.10 18.83 -23.46
C ASP A 544 29.36 18.83 -24.34
N PHE A 545 30.34 17.95 -24.02
CA PHE A 545 31.67 17.90 -24.67
C PHE A 545 32.09 16.48 -25.09
#